data_9cb03b68f6695a8ddfb14822319db76d
#
_entry.id   9cb03b68f6695a8ddfb14822319db76d
#
_cell.length_a   1.000
_cell.length_b   1.000
_cell.length_c   1.000
_cell.angle_alpha   90.00
_cell.angle_beta   90.00
_cell.angle_gamma   90.00
#
_symmetry.space_group_name_H-M   'P 1'
#
loop_
_entity.id
_entity.type
_entity.pdbx_description
1 polymer ?
#
loop_
_entity_poly.entity_id
_entity_poly.type
_entity_poly.pdbx_seq_one_letter_code
_entity_poly.pdbx_strand_id
1 'polypeptide(L)'
;MMGPLIFVVGVLFALPSWASQSTVVTGSFESRASAEEQLRQVTVFYQKFIVNQSKSSKPKFGKAKAEIVEAKVQDENVFRVRIGPFDDNDSARQVQREASLQGFKETWIYLDNPSKQKKRVVSPSNPDRVQPISEQSSVEISRFIYQAPALQDEIANLLLTITGRSVETSELLETKDSINQLYVSKGFVNTGMVIPDQEIRDGALKLDFISGKISDVQISSRLKDKYINRRLEISEPFNLVQLQDALKLLEQDPLVSKIDARVAAGIRPGEATLALNVNTHPRFSMGLDLANDRAPSIGSQSAKVTARASNLTGWGETFQIGSSVTEGLDAYDATIFLPLSSAGSSLQIQYALSDSSVVEEPFDEIDVESETESLGIRLNWPIQKTLNSDLSFELSLDLRRNQTSLLGQPFSFSEGAINGESKVAPVRMAISYTERNTNDSLAARFSVSRGTSKFDATDGTDSPNGQFTSYLAQIQYSQLLAERFHITARALAQYAADPLLSIEKYALGGIKTVRGYRQNQVVRDNAYLVSLEAHYLPELPIWVDFI
;
A
#
# COMPACT_ATOMS: atom_id res chain seq x y z
N MET A 1 -1.53 10.78 -8.10
CA MET A 1 -0.18 11.29 -7.75
C MET A 1 0.23 10.65 -6.44
N MET A 2 1.16 9.70 -6.50
CA MET A 2 1.73 9.07 -5.29
C MET A 2 2.86 9.99 -4.79
N GLY A 3 2.66 10.58 -3.61
CA GLY A 3 3.74 11.29 -2.93
C GLY A 3 4.76 10.30 -2.36
N PRO A 4 6.05 10.65 -2.29
CA PRO A 4 7.07 9.74 -1.80
C PRO A 4 6.89 9.47 -0.31
N LEU A 5 6.89 8.19 0.07
CA LEU A 5 6.99 7.72 1.44
C LEU A 5 8.39 8.09 1.98
N ILE A 6 8.47 9.01 2.91
CA ILE A 6 9.74 9.36 3.58
C ILE A 6 9.89 8.45 4.78
N PHE A 7 10.75 7.42 4.66
CA PHE A 7 11.19 6.62 5.80
C PHE A 7 12.40 7.30 6.47
N VAL A 8 12.23 7.69 7.72
CA VAL A 8 13.34 8.10 8.59
C VAL A 8 13.71 6.91 9.46
N VAL A 9 14.74 6.17 9.06
CA VAL A 9 15.32 5.11 9.89
C VAL A 9 16.40 5.72 10.77
N GLY A 10 16.05 5.99 12.03
CA GLY A 10 17.02 6.35 13.06
C GLY A 10 17.49 5.08 13.78
N VAL A 11 18.63 4.51 13.38
CA VAL A 11 19.25 3.41 14.11
C VAL A 11 20.02 3.98 15.30
N LEU A 12 19.48 3.80 16.51
CA LEU A 12 20.16 4.12 17.78
C LEU A 12 20.63 2.82 18.42
N PHE A 13 21.96 2.60 18.40
CA PHE A 13 22.60 1.60 19.26
C PHE A 13 22.62 2.13 20.70
N ALA A 14 22.00 1.41 21.63
CA ALA A 14 22.13 1.66 23.06
C ALA A 14 23.47 1.11 23.57
N LEU A 15 24.40 2.01 23.89
CA LEU A 15 25.59 1.70 24.69
C LEU A 15 25.33 2.00 26.17
N PRO A 16 26.03 1.34 27.10
CA PRO A 16 25.77 1.46 28.54
C PRO A 16 26.07 2.88 29.06
N SER A 17 25.36 3.25 30.11
CA SER A 17 25.31 4.54 30.78
C SER A 17 26.68 5.10 31.21
N TRP A 18 27.26 5.94 30.37
CA TRP A 18 28.17 6.99 30.76
C TRP A 18 27.59 8.28 30.23
N ALA A 19 27.60 9.34 31.02
CA ALA A 19 26.95 10.61 30.71
C ALA A 19 27.38 11.16 29.33
N SER A 20 26.67 10.78 28.29
CA SER A 20 26.83 11.33 26.95
C SER A 20 25.99 12.58 26.84
N GLN A 21 26.62 13.70 26.55
CA GLN A 21 25.92 14.95 26.28
C GLN A 21 25.22 14.87 24.93
N SER A 22 23.94 15.22 24.92
CA SER A 22 23.13 15.21 23.71
C SER A 22 23.21 16.57 23.02
N THR A 23 23.25 16.56 21.69
CA THR A 23 23.29 17.79 20.87
C THR A 23 22.25 17.67 19.75
N VAL A 24 21.48 18.74 19.51
CA VAL A 24 20.52 18.80 18.41
C VAL A 24 21.19 19.40 17.18
N VAL A 25 21.27 18.67 16.09
CA VAL A 25 21.73 19.18 14.79
C VAL A 25 20.53 19.70 14.02
N THR A 26 20.63 20.89 13.44
CA THR A 26 19.54 21.58 12.72
C THR A 26 19.79 21.71 11.22
N GLY A 27 20.89 21.17 10.70
CA GLY A 27 21.23 21.17 9.29
C GLY A 27 22.67 20.76 9.02
N SER A 28 22.94 20.30 7.80
CA SER A 28 24.27 19.96 7.29
C SER A 28 24.47 20.64 5.94
N PHE A 29 25.58 21.35 5.76
CA PHE A 29 25.82 22.23 4.61
C PHE A 29 27.21 21.98 4.01
N GLU A 30 27.28 22.00 2.68
CA GLU A 30 28.56 21.89 1.95
C GLU A 30 29.38 23.18 2.03
N SER A 31 28.73 24.34 2.24
CA SER A 31 29.41 25.61 2.35
C SER A 31 29.26 26.22 3.75
N ARG A 32 30.35 26.84 4.23
CA ARG A 32 30.36 27.55 5.50
C ARG A 32 29.42 28.75 5.51
N ALA A 33 29.26 29.46 4.39
CA ALA A 33 28.36 30.60 4.28
C ALA A 33 26.89 30.21 4.50
N SER A 34 26.45 29.08 3.94
CA SER A 34 25.10 28.54 4.16
C SER A 34 24.88 28.11 5.62
N ALA A 35 25.90 27.54 6.26
CA ALA A 35 25.85 27.17 7.66
C ALA A 35 25.78 28.41 8.59
N GLU A 36 26.48 29.50 8.25
CA GLU A 36 26.45 30.76 9.00
C GLU A 36 25.07 31.44 8.93
N GLU A 37 24.39 31.39 7.81
CA GLU A 37 23.01 31.90 7.68
C GLU A 37 22.04 31.06 8.51
N GLN A 38 22.14 29.72 8.45
CA GLN A 38 21.35 28.85 9.31
C GLN A 38 21.64 29.08 10.80
N LEU A 39 22.91 29.29 11.18
CA LEU A 39 23.28 29.55 12.56
C LEU A 39 22.59 30.82 13.11
N ARG A 40 22.47 31.88 12.30
CA ARG A 40 21.75 33.10 12.70
C ARG A 40 20.28 32.80 13.01
N GLN A 41 19.61 32.07 12.15
CA GLN A 41 18.21 31.69 12.33
C GLN A 41 18.01 30.80 13.56
N VAL A 42 18.85 29.77 13.73
CA VAL A 42 18.85 28.86 14.87
C VAL A 42 19.13 29.59 16.19
N THR A 43 20.05 30.54 16.20
CA THR A 43 20.37 31.32 17.39
C THR A 43 19.18 32.17 17.84
N VAL A 44 18.49 32.84 16.92
CA VAL A 44 17.27 33.61 17.22
C VAL A 44 16.15 32.72 17.73
N PHE A 45 15.95 31.56 17.08
CA PHE A 45 14.99 30.56 17.51
C PHE A 45 15.28 30.10 18.95
N TYR A 46 16.52 29.68 19.23
CA TYR A 46 16.88 29.11 20.51
C TYR A 46 16.79 30.17 21.66
N GLN A 47 17.15 31.40 21.39
CA GLN A 47 16.95 32.49 22.36
C GLN A 47 15.47 32.73 22.68
N LYS A 48 14.59 32.74 21.66
CA LYS A 48 13.14 32.87 21.88
C LYS A 48 12.57 31.66 22.63
N PHE A 49 13.06 30.47 22.35
CA PHE A 49 12.66 29.23 23.02
C PHE A 49 13.01 29.32 24.54
N ILE A 50 14.24 29.69 24.90
CA ILE A 50 14.65 29.84 26.30
C ILE A 50 13.80 30.87 27.03
N VAL A 51 13.55 32.05 26.44
CA VAL A 51 12.73 33.11 27.03
C VAL A 51 11.31 32.65 27.31
N ASN A 52 10.72 31.89 26.41
CA ASN A 52 9.37 31.32 26.58
C ASN A 52 9.32 30.25 27.69
N GLN A 53 10.38 29.47 27.86
CA GLN A 53 10.47 28.44 28.90
C GLN A 53 10.78 29.03 30.28
N SER A 54 11.45 30.20 30.37
CA SER A 54 11.79 30.84 31.64
C SER A 54 10.57 31.35 32.43
N LYS A 55 9.39 31.40 31.80
CA LYS A 55 8.11 31.70 32.47
C LYS A 55 7.53 30.55 33.28
N SER A 56 8.09 29.35 33.18
CA SER A 56 7.67 28.12 33.87
C SER A 56 8.88 27.49 34.55
N SER A 57 9.05 27.77 35.86
CA SER A 57 9.95 27.17 36.86
C SER A 57 11.22 26.42 36.38
N LYS A 58 12.40 27.01 36.70
CA LYS A 58 13.80 26.57 36.58
C LYS A 58 14.33 26.22 35.16
N PRO A 59 15.41 26.89 34.72
CA PRO A 59 15.99 26.66 33.40
C PRO A 59 16.67 25.30 33.33
N LYS A 60 16.06 24.34 32.66
CA LYS A 60 16.62 23.01 32.35
C LYS A 60 17.68 23.04 31.23
N PHE A 61 17.89 24.17 30.56
CA PHE A 61 18.66 24.28 29.31
C PHE A 61 20.01 25.02 29.48
N GLY A 62 20.50 25.15 30.66
CA GLY A 62 21.54 26.02 31.25
C GLY A 62 22.80 26.40 30.49
N LYS A 63 23.41 25.57 29.61
CA LYS A 63 24.70 25.88 28.96
C LYS A 63 24.71 25.63 27.44
N ALA A 64 23.63 25.17 26.87
CA ALA A 64 23.58 24.86 25.46
C ALA A 64 23.64 26.12 24.59
N LYS A 65 24.45 26.09 23.53
CA LYS A 65 24.65 27.18 22.56
C LYS A 65 24.50 26.64 21.15
N ALA A 66 24.10 27.51 20.24
CA ALA A 66 24.12 27.19 18.80
C ALA A 66 25.54 27.44 18.25
N GLU A 67 26.08 26.50 17.49
CA GLU A 67 27.43 26.60 16.92
C GLU A 67 27.53 25.83 15.58
N ILE A 68 28.55 26.17 14.80
CA ILE A 68 28.92 25.42 13.58
C ILE A 68 30.06 24.48 13.94
N VAL A 69 29.94 23.21 13.50
CA VAL A 69 30.99 22.19 13.65
C VAL A 69 31.29 21.58 12.30
N GLU A 70 32.58 21.52 11.96
CA GLU A 70 33.02 20.77 10.79
C GLU A 70 32.95 19.26 11.05
N ALA A 71 32.37 18.53 10.11
CA ALA A 71 32.24 17.08 10.17
C ALA A 71 32.59 16.47 8.81
N LYS A 72 33.10 15.25 8.79
CA LYS A 72 33.33 14.49 7.57
C LYS A 72 32.18 13.52 7.37
N VAL A 73 31.59 13.55 6.17
CA VAL A 73 30.55 12.61 5.73
C VAL A 73 31.02 12.06 4.38
N GLN A 74 31.24 10.76 4.27
CA GLN A 74 31.70 10.09 3.03
C GLN A 74 32.93 10.76 2.38
N ASP A 75 33.93 11.11 3.20
CA ASP A 75 35.13 11.85 2.82
C ASP A 75 34.96 13.33 2.36
N GLU A 76 33.75 13.87 2.38
CA GLU A 76 33.50 15.29 2.14
C GLU A 76 33.41 16.08 3.46
N ASN A 77 33.98 17.27 3.48
CA ASN A 77 33.86 18.17 4.64
C ASN A 77 32.51 18.89 4.58
N VAL A 78 31.70 18.73 5.61
CA VAL A 78 30.42 19.42 5.75
C VAL A 78 30.38 20.27 7.02
N PHE A 79 29.62 21.35 6.98
CA PHE A 79 29.39 22.24 8.12
C PHE A 79 28.03 21.93 8.75
N ARG A 80 28.02 21.51 10.01
CA ARG A 80 26.80 21.19 10.76
C ARG A 80 26.48 22.31 11.76
N VAL A 81 25.24 22.79 11.73
CA VAL A 81 24.72 23.72 12.72
C VAL A 81 24.05 22.92 13.83
N ARG A 82 24.52 23.09 15.07
CA ARG A 82 24.04 22.33 16.23
C ARG A 82 23.70 23.21 17.42
N ILE A 83 22.78 22.75 18.27
CA ILE A 83 22.45 23.35 19.57
C ILE A 83 22.81 22.36 20.67
N GLY A 84 23.62 22.75 21.63
CA GLY A 84 24.04 21.86 22.72
C GLY A 84 25.27 22.39 23.43
N PRO A 85 25.89 21.60 24.32
CA PRO A 85 25.42 20.27 24.77
C PRO A 85 24.26 20.35 25.77
N PHE A 86 23.45 19.30 25.84
CA PHE A 86 22.39 19.13 26.84
C PHE A 86 22.79 18.03 27.83
N ASP A 87 22.45 18.24 29.08
CA ASP A 87 22.78 17.30 30.17
C ASP A 87 21.86 16.08 30.19
N ASP A 88 20.68 16.16 29.52
CA ASP A 88 19.73 15.08 29.41
C ASP A 88 19.11 15.01 27.98
N ASN A 89 18.68 13.81 27.62
CA ASN A 89 18.13 13.51 26.30
C ASN A 89 16.71 14.09 26.09
N ASP A 90 15.98 14.33 27.16
CA ASP A 90 14.61 14.88 27.08
C ASP A 90 14.64 16.35 26.75
N SER A 91 15.59 17.11 27.29
CA SER A 91 15.86 18.51 26.93
C SER A 91 16.25 18.62 25.44
N ALA A 92 17.13 17.75 24.94
CA ALA A 92 17.48 17.70 23.52
C ALA A 92 16.27 17.39 22.63
N ARG A 93 15.44 16.41 23.00
CA ARG A 93 14.21 16.06 22.27
C ARG A 93 13.19 17.20 22.24
N GLN A 94 13.06 17.94 23.32
CA GLN A 94 12.15 19.08 23.38
C GLN A 94 12.59 20.19 22.41
N VAL A 95 13.89 20.51 22.38
CA VAL A 95 14.46 21.50 21.46
C VAL A 95 14.35 21.00 20.00
N GLN A 96 14.61 19.74 19.74
CA GLN A 96 14.45 19.14 18.41
C GLN A 96 13.01 19.27 17.89
N ARG A 97 12.03 18.93 18.73
CA ARG A 97 10.60 19.02 18.36
C ARG A 97 10.20 20.44 18.01
N GLU A 98 10.61 21.40 18.84
CA GLU A 98 10.27 22.79 18.63
C GLU A 98 10.98 23.38 17.41
N ALA A 99 12.25 23.02 17.17
CA ALA A 99 12.97 23.40 15.97
C ALA A 99 12.28 22.86 14.70
N SER A 100 11.82 21.62 14.72
CA SER A 100 11.07 21.03 13.59
C SER A 100 9.74 21.77 13.34
N LEU A 101 9.03 22.18 14.37
CA LEU A 101 7.79 22.98 14.27
C LEU A 101 8.03 24.38 13.68
N GLN A 102 9.21 24.95 13.89
CA GLN A 102 9.62 26.25 13.33
C GLN A 102 10.18 26.17 11.90
N GLY A 103 10.14 24.98 11.29
CA GLY A 103 10.49 24.78 9.87
C GLY A 103 11.93 24.39 9.59
N PHE A 104 12.74 24.04 10.60
CA PHE A 104 14.05 23.43 10.38
C PHE A 104 13.87 21.98 9.95
N LYS A 105 14.01 21.69 8.63
CA LYS A 105 13.61 20.42 8.01
C LYS A 105 14.49 19.23 8.37
N GLU A 106 15.75 19.45 8.73
CA GLU A 106 16.73 18.40 9.01
C GLU A 106 17.22 18.52 10.45
N THR A 107 16.42 18.07 11.42
CA THR A 107 16.79 18.10 12.84
C THR A 107 16.96 16.70 13.39
N TRP A 108 18.16 16.40 13.95
CA TRP A 108 18.42 15.13 14.65
C TRP A 108 19.26 15.34 15.90
N ILE A 109 19.22 14.37 16.83
CA ILE A 109 20.03 14.39 18.04
C ILE A 109 21.32 13.63 17.78
N TYR A 110 22.45 14.28 18.08
CA TYR A 110 23.78 13.70 18.06
C TYR A 110 24.26 13.45 19.50
N LEU A 111 24.78 12.26 19.78
CA LEU A 111 25.36 11.92 21.06
C LEU A 111 26.87 12.10 20.97
N ASP A 112 27.41 13.09 21.68
CA ASP A 112 28.86 13.27 21.80
C ASP A 112 29.45 12.15 22.65
N ASN A 113 30.30 11.33 22.04
CA ASN A 113 31.06 10.32 22.75
C ASN A 113 32.41 10.93 23.22
N PRO A 114 32.63 11.11 24.53
CA PRO A 114 33.82 11.80 25.05
C PRO A 114 35.15 11.06 24.82
N SER A 115 35.14 9.86 24.22
CA SER A 115 36.35 9.06 24.01
C SER A 115 37.25 9.50 22.84
N LYS A 116 36.90 10.55 22.05
CA LYS A 116 37.70 11.04 20.92
C LYS A 116 38.35 12.41 21.07
N GLN A 117 38.35 12.99 22.27
CA GLN A 117 39.13 14.21 22.54
C GLN A 117 39.95 14.07 23.83
N LYS A 118 41.25 13.71 23.67
CA LYS A 118 42.37 14.32 24.38
C LYS A 118 43.68 13.57 24.08
N LYS A 119 44.42 14.05 23.10
CA LYS A 119 45.87 14.04 23.21
C LYS A 119 46.26 15.20 24.13
N ARG A 120 46.52 14.91 25.37
CA ARG A 120 47.25 15.81 26.26
C ARG A 120 48.47 15.06 26.75
N VAL A 121 49.62 15.57 26.32
CA VAL A 121 50.96 15.15 26.78
C VAL A 121 51.08 15.44 28.28
N VAL A 122 51.35 14.43 29.08
CA VAL A 122 51.95 14.54 30.41
C VAL A 122 53.03 13.48 30.52
N SER A 123 54.26 13.93 30.77
CA SER A 123 55.45 13.15 31.02
C SER A 123 55.48 12.57 32.45
N PRO A 124 56.46 11.69 32.79
CA PRO A 124 56.19 10.37 33.35
C PRO A 124 56.56 10.26 34.85
N SER A 125 55.91 9.41 35.58
CA SER A 125 56.54 8.73 36.72
C SER A 125 55.82 7.46 37.14
N ASN A 126 56.56 6.39 36.99
CA ASN A 126 56.67 5.14 37.73
C ASN A 126 55.86 3.91 37.32
N PRO A 127 56.49 2.76 37.37
CA PRO A 127 56.14 1.62 36.55
C PRO A 127 55.46 0.50 37.37
N ASP A 128 54.23 0.19 37.03
CA ASP A 128 53.77 -1.18 37.14
C ASP A 128 53.24 -1.61 35.77
N ARG A 129 53.99 -2.48 35.16
CA ARG A 129 53.77 -3.06 33.84
C ARG A 129 52.44 -3.82 33.82
N VAL A 130 51.40 -3.16 33.33
CA VAL A 130 50.41 -3.89 32.56
C VAL A 130 50.89 -3.78 31.11
N GLN A 131 51.37 -4.90 30.56
CA GLN A 131 51.72 -4.97 29.14
C GLN A 131 50.49 -4.62 28.32
N PRO A 132 50.58 -3.74 27.28
CA PRO A 132 49.53 -3.59 26.32
C PRO A 132 49.37 -4.96 25.64
N ILE A 133 48.15 -5.49 25.66
CA ILE A 133 47.77 -6.63 24.82
C ILE A 133 48.14 -6.21 23.40
N SER A 134 49.10 -6.93 22.79
CA SER A 134 49.54 -6.71 21.43
C SER A 134 48.30 -6.91 20.51
N GLU A 135 47.96 -5.93 19.71
CA GLU A 135 46.88 -5.94 18.72
C GLU A 135 47.07 -6.98 17.60
N GLN A 136 47.99 -7.91 17.74
CA GLN A 136 48.31 -8.97 16.78
C GLN A 136 48.25 -10.34 17.44
N SER A 137 47.10 -10.75 17.93
CA SER A 137 46.86 -12.14 18.25
C SER A 137 46.19 -12.80 17.04
N SER A 138 46.88 -13.72 16.40
CA SER A 138 46.30 -14.59 15.39
C SER A 138 45.77 -15.85 16.06
N VAL A 139 44.63 -16.33 15.59
CA VAL A 139 43.92 -17.48 16.07
C VAL A 139 43.78 -18.49 14.93
N GLU A 140 44.16 -19.76 15.17
CA GLU A 140 43.91 -20.82 14.20
C GLU A 140 42.44 -21.25 14.27
N ILE A 141 41.71 -21.12 13.16
CA ILE A 141 40.29 -21.44 13.05
C ILE A 141 40.12 -22.62 12.10
N SER A 142 39.81 -23.79 12.65
CA SER A 142 39.55 -25.00 11.87
C SER A 142 38.09 -25.12 11.44
N ARG A 143 37.17 -24.63 12.25
CA ARG A 143 35.73 -24.67 11.98
C ARG A 143 34.96 -23.59 12.74
N PHE A 144 33.79 -23.21 12.18
CA PHE A 144 32.81 -22.36 12.85
C PHE A 144 31.64 -23.20 13.37
N ILE A 145 31.13 -22.86 14.56
CA ILE A 145 29.91 -23.42 15.14
C ILE A 145 28.90 -22.30 15.21
N TYR A 146 27.87 -22.36 14.35
CA TYR A 146 26.85 -21.31 14.28
C TYR A 146 25.54 -21.81 13.71
N GLN A 147 24.47 -21.06 13.97
CA GLN A 147 23.16 -21.19 13.33
C GLN A 147 22.68 -19.80 12.99
N ALA A 148 22.69 -19.45 11.71
CA ALA A 148 22.22 -18.15 11.24
C ALA A 148 20.69 -18.16 11.10
N PRO A 149 19.98 -17.11 11.54
CA PRO A 149 18.51 -17.03 11.40
C PRO A 149 18.05 -16.82 9.96
N ALA A 150 18.93 -16.32 9.10
CA ALA A 150 18.74 -16.16 7.66
C ALA A 150 20.10 -16.11 6.96
N LEU A 151 20.15 -16.21 5.62
CA LEU A 151 21.35 -16.06 4.77
C LEU A 151 22.44 -17.09 5.09
N GLN A 152 22.05 -18.32 5.45
CA GLN A 152 22.97 -19.37 5.88
C GLN A 152 24.07 -19.65 4.84
N ASP A 153 23.72 -19.73 3.56
CA ASP A 153 24.66 -20.06 2.48
C ASP A 153 25.62 -18.91 2.19
N GLU A 154 25.13 -17.67 2.17
CA GLU A 154 25.96 -16.48 1.96
C GLU A 154 26.95 -16.29 3.10
N ILE A 155 26.53 -16.53 4.34
CA ILE A 155 27.39 -16.47 5.54
C ILE A 155 28.43 -17.59 5.48
N ALA A 156 28.04 -18.81 5.11
CA ALA A 156 28.98 -19.93 4.95
C ALA A 156 30.08 -19.59 3.96
N ASN A 157 29.75 -18.98 2.82
CA ASN A 157 30.72 -18.55 1.82
C ASN A 157 31.71 -17.50 2.36
N LEU A 158 31.26 -16.55 3.17
CA LEU A 158 32.13 -15.56 3.81
C LEU A 158 33.05 -16.21 4.82
N LEU A 159 32.56 -17.14 5.65
CA LEU A 159 33.33 -17.84 6.68
C LEU A 159 34.34 -18.82 6.07
N LEU A 160 34.06 -19.41 4.90
CA LEU A 160 34.98 -20.30 4.20
C LEU A 160 36.30 -19.60 3.84
N THR A 161 36.31 -18.29 3.61
CA THR A 161 37.53 -17.54 3.26
C THR A 161 38.54 -17.47 4.37
N ILE A 162 38.09 -17.63 5.63
CA ILE A 162 38.92 -17.57 6.84
C ILE A 162 38.97 -18.90 7.60
N THR A 163 38.43 -19.99 7.06
CA THR A 163 38.46 -21.33 7.66
C THR A 163 39.76 -22.08 7.29
N GLY A 164 40.30 -22.86 8.20
CA GLY A 164 41.45 -23.75 7.96
C GLY A 164 42.82 -23.05 7.98
N ARG A 165 42.90 -21.84 8.51
CA ARG A 165 44.12 -21.05 8.60
C ARG A 165 44.20 -20.21 9.88
N SER A 166 45.38 -19.65 10.13
CA SER A 166 45.56 -18.63 11.16
C SER A 166 44.96 -17.30 10.68
N VAL A 167 44.10 -16.70 11.49
CA VAL A 167 43.33 -15.46 11.21
C VAL A 167 43.69 -14.41 12.26
N GLU A 168 44.01 -13.22 11.84
CA GLU A 168 44.20 -12.09 12.76
C GLU A 168 42.85 -11.64 13.35
N THR A 169 42.89 -11.14 14.58
CA THR A 169 41.70 -10.63 15.25
C THR A 169 41.02 -9.50 14.46
N SER A 170 41.81 -8.64 13.79
CA SER A 170 41.35 -7.60 12.87
C SER A 170 40.52 -8.17 11.72
N GLU A 171 41.00 -9.21 11.06
CA GLU A 171 40.32 -9.89 9.94
C GLU A 171 39.01 -10.57 10.38
N LEU A 172 39.01 -11.17 11.58
CA LEU A 172 37.80 -11.76 12.16
C LEU A 172 36.73 -10.69 12.44
N LEU A 173 37.15 -9.51 12.93
CA LEU A 173 36.23 -8.39 13.15
C LEU A 173 35.73 -7.81 11.82
N GLU A 174 36.58 -7.70 10.79
CA GLU A 174 36.16 -7.29 9.44
C GLU A 174 35.14 -8.27 8.82
N THR A 175 35.36 -9.58 9.03
CA THR A 175 34.41 -10.60 8.57
C THR A 175 33.07 -10.48 9.30
N LYS A 176 33.10 -10.25 10.64
CA LYS A 176 31.89 -9.98 11.43
C LYS A 176 31.15 -8.76 10.88
N ASP A 177 31.87 -7.66 10.60
CA ASP A 177 31.26 -6.44 10.08
C ASP A 177 30.70 -6.66 8.67
N SER A 178 31.37 -7.44 7.83
CA SER A 178 30.90 -7.83 6.50
C SER A 178 29.60 -8.65 6.57
N ILE A 179 29.50 -9.61 7.52
CA ILE A 179 28.27 -10.38 7.73
C ILE A 179 27.14 -9.47 8.24
N ASN A 180 27.43 -8.54 9.16
CA ASN A 180 26.42 -7.60 9.65
C ASN A 180 25.96 -6.64 8.55
N GLN A 181 26.86 -6.17 7.68
CA GLN A 181 26.50 -5.37 6.51
C GLN A 181 25.67 -6.17 5.50
N LEU A 182 25.97 -7.45 5.30
CA LEU A 182 25.17 -8.34 4.46
C LEU A 182 23.72 -8.42 4.97
N TYR A 183 23.50 -8.63 6.28
CA TYR A 183 22.17 -8.61 6.87
C TYR A 183 21.44 -7.30 6.59
N VAL A 184 22.09 -6.17 6.86
CA VAL A 184 21.49 -4.84 6.62
C VAL A 184 21.16 -4.64 5.14
N SER A 185 22.05 -5.02 4.22
CA SER A 185 21.84 -4.89 2.77
C SER A 185 20.66 -5.72 2.25
N LYS A 186 20.36 -6.83 2.93
CA LYS A 186 19.22 -7.71 2.63
C LYS A 186 17.94 -7.33 3.41
N GLY A 187 17.95 -6.22 4.15
CA GLY A 187 16.80 -5.70 4.89
C GLY A 187 16.65 -6.19 6.32
N PHE A 188 17.55 -7.03 6.84
CA PHE A 188 17.55 -7.53 8.22
C PHE A 188 18.25 -6.55 9.17
N VAL A 189 17.67 -5.37 9.35
CA VAL A 189 18.31 -4.19 9.97
C VAL A 189 18.61 -4.33 11.47
N ASN A 190 17.99 -5.26 12.16
CA ASN A 190 18.19 -5.54 13.60
C ASN A 190 18.64 -6.99 13.88
N THR A 191 19.05 -7.72 12.85
CA THR A 191 19.70 -9.02 12.93
C THR A 191 21.20 -8.82 12.81
N GLY A 192 22.00 -9.56 13.58
CA GLY A 192 23.44 -9.45 13.49
C GLY A 192 24.17 -10.61 14.15
N MET A 193 25.45 -10.74 13.79
CA MET A 193 26.39 -11.70 14.37
C MET A 193 27.19 -11.05 15.50
N VAL A 194 27.37 -11.79 16.57
CA VAL A 194 28.25 -11.46 17.70
C VAL A 194 29.23 -12.62 17.95
N ILE A 195 30.41 -12.27 18.36
CA ILE A 195 31.44 -13.25 18.80
C ILE A 195 31.42 -13.22 20.32
N PRO A 196 30.88 -14.26 20.97
CA PRO A 196 30.88 -14.32 22.44
C PRO A 196 32.29 -14.49 23.01
N ASP A 197 32.50 -14.05 24.25
CA ASP A 197 33.71 -14.33 24.98
C ASP A 197 33.83 -15.85 25.16
N GLN A 198 34.92 -16.45 24.65
CA GLN A 198 35.12 -17.89 24.64
C GLN A 198 36.59 -18.27 24.58
N GLU A 199 36.92 -19.45 25.10
CA GLU A 199 38.18 -20.13 24.81
C GLU A 199 38.07 -20.93 23.52
N ILE A 200 38.97 -20.70 22.58
CA ILE A 200 39.00 -21.46 21.33
C ILE A 200 39.72 -22.77 21.60
N ARG A 201 38.99 -23.90 21.51
CA ARG A 201 39.51 -25.25 21.68
C ARG A 201 39.41 -25.99 20.34
N ASP A 202 40.51 -26.68 19.97
CA ASP A 202 40.61 -27.45 18.72
C ASP A 202 40.24 -26.63 17.46
N GLY A 203 40.56 -25.32 17.45
CA GLY A 203 40.26 -24.42 16.35
C GLY A 203 38.77 -24.18 16.09
N ALA A 204 37.87 -24.52 17.01
CA ALA A 204 36.45 -24.32 16.89
C ALA A 204 36.03 -22.94 17.46
N LEU A 205 35.54 -22.05 16.62
CA LEU A 205 35.00 -20.73 17.00
C LEU A 205 33.48 -20.73 16.94
N LYS A 206 32.84 -20.43 18.08
CA LYS A 206 31.40 -20.28 18.16
C LYS A 206 31.01 -18.86 17.77
N LEU A 207 30.00 -18.75 16.91
CA LEU A 207 29.36 -17.47 16.54
C LEU A 207 27.91 -17.50 17.00
N ASP A 208 27.50 -16.46 17.70
CA ASP A 208 26.11 -16.28 18.11
C ASP A 208 25.44 -15.26 17.20
N PHE A 209 24.15 -15.49 16.89
CA PHE A 209 23.35 -14.60 16.07
C PHE A 209 22.18 -14.06 16.86
N ILE A 210 22.00 -12.76 16.80
CA ILE A 210 20.84 -12.08 17.34
C ILE A 210 19.82 -12.00 16.22
N SER A 211 18.70 -12.73 16.36
CA SER A 211 17.59 -12.66 15.42
C SER A 211 16.76 -11.41 15.68
N GLY A 212 16.59 -10.59 14.65
CA GLY A 212 15.77 -9.40 14.71
C GLY A 212 14.27 -9.74 14.79
N LYS A 213 13.53 -9.04 15.64
CA LYS A 213 12.06 -9.15 15.74
C LYS A 213 11.42 -7.83 16.10
N ILE A 214 10.13 -7.68 15.76
CA ILE A 214 9.27 -6.63 16.28
C ILE A 214 8.65 -7.14 17.58
N SER A 215 8.99 -6.52 18.70
CA SER A 215 8.53 -6.91 20.04
C SER A 215 7.21 -6.23 20.43
N ASP A 216 6.89 -5.09 19.83
CA ASP A 216 5.66 -4.33 20.12
C ASP A 216 5.18 -3.60 18.86
N VAL A 217 3.86 -3.59 18.64
CA VAL A 217 3.21 -2.89 17.53
C VAL A 217 2.16 -1.94 18.11
N GLN A 218 2.40 -0.65 17.98
CA GLN A 218 1.51 0.40 18.45
C GLN A 218 0.73 0.98 17.27
N ILE A 219 -0.58 0.79 17.28
CA ILE A 219 -1.47 1.22 16.19
C ILE A 219 -2.33 2.39 16.64
N SER A 220 -2.33 3.47 15.86
CA SER A 220 -3.26 4.60 15.97
C SER A 220 -4.11 4.64 14.71
N SER A 221 -5.41 4.31 14.82
CA SER A 221 -6.33 4.27 13.69
C SER A 221 -7.79 4.37 14.11
N ARG A 222 -8.68 4.63 13.14
CA ARG A 222 -10.14 4.44 13.28
C ARG A 222 -10.59 3.01 12.94
N LEU A 223 -9.73 2.23 12.29
CA LEU A 223 -9.91 0.79 12.09
C LEU A 223 -9.57 0.06 13.38
N LYS A 224 -10.17 -1.10 13.61
CA LYS A 224 -9.79 -1.95 14.74
C LYS A 224 -8.37 -2.49 14.53
N ASP A 225 -7.57 -2.55 15.59
CA ASP A 225 -6.20 -3.09 15.54
C ASP A 225 -6.17 -4.49 14.93
N LYS A 226 -7.17 -5.33 15.24
CA LYS A 226 -7.31 -6.67 14.66
C LYS A 226 -7.48 -6.64 13.14
N TYR A 227 -8.10 -5.60 12.57
CA TYR A 227 -8.24 -5.43 11.13
C TYR A 227 -6.89 -5.18 10.46
N ILE A 228 -6.07 -4.32 11.08
CA ILE A 228 -4.74 -3.94 10.59
C ILE A 228 -3.75 -5.09 10.81
N ASN A 229 -3.67 -5.63 12.05
CA ASN A 229 -2.72 -6.69 12.40
C ASN A 229 -2.88 -7.96 11.56
N ARG A 230 -4.11 -8.30 11.15
CA ARG A 230 -4.36 -9.45 10.28
C ARG A 230 -3.84 -9.28 8.86
N ARG A 231 -3.63 -8.03 8.40
CA ARG A 231 -3.14 -7.68 7.06
C ARG A 231 -1.66 -7.34 7.05
N LEU A 232 -1.10 -7.12 8.23
CA LEU A 232 0.30 -6.79 8.42
C LEU A 232 1.06 -8.06 8.82
N GLU A 233 1.61 -8.77 7.83
CA GLU A 233 2.49 -9.90 8.09
C GLU A 233 3.90 -9.39 8.41
N ILE A 234 4.34 -9.60 9.64
CA ILE A 234 5.69 -9.25 10.09
C ILE A 234 6.51 -10.54 10.14
N SER A 235 7.58 -10.57 9.35
CA SER A 235 8.47 -11.75 9.28
C SER A 235 9.34 -11.90 10.53
N GLU A 236 9.71 -13.14 10.85
CA GLU A 236 10.77 -13.48 11.79
C GLU A 236 11.79 -14.38 11.09
N PRO A 237 13.06 -13.96 11.01
CA PRO A 237 13.63 -12.70 11.48
C PRO A 237 13.03 -11.47 10.75
N PHE A 238 12.97 -10.32 11.46
CA PHE A 238 12.39 -9.10 10.94
C PHE A 238 13.15 -8.60 9.71
N ASN A 239 12.38 -8.31 8.64
CA ASN A 239 12.91 -7.75 7.40
C ASN A 239 12.19 -6.45 7.06
N LEU A 240 12.94 -5.36 6.96
CA LEU A 240 12.40 -4.03 6.69
C LEU A 240 11.78 -3.93 5.30
N VAL A 241 12.34 -4.60 4.29
CA VAL A 241 11.81 -4.57 2.92
C VAL A 241 10.44 -5.25 2.87
N GLN A 242 10.30 -6.41 3.52
CA GLN A 242 9.02 -7.12 3.61
C GLN A 242 7.97 -6.31 4.37
N LEU A 243 8.36 -5.62 5.46
CA LEU A 243 7.46 -4.70 6.16
C LEU A 243 7.01 -3.55 5.24
N GLN A 244 7.93 -2.95 4.47
CA GLN A 244 7.58 -1.90 3.51
C GLN A 244 6.57 -2.38 2.47
N ASP A 245 6.75 -3.59 1.95
CA ASP A 245 5.84 -4.17 0.97
C ASP A 245 4.47 -4.50 1.58
N ALA A 246 4.42 -5.02 2.82
CA ALA A 246 3.17 -5.24 3.55
C ALA A 246 2.42 -3.91 3.82
N LEU A 247 3.14 -2.84 4.17
CA LEU A 247 2.55 -1.51 4.36
C LEU A 247 2.00 -0.92 3.06
N LYS A 248 2.71 -1.06 1.93
CA LYS A 248 2.22 -0.64 0.61
C LYS A 248 0.97 -1.42 0.19
N LEU A 249 0.91 -2.74 0.50
CA LEU A 249 -0.29 -3.55 0.27
C LEU A 249 -1.47 -3.07 1.13
N LEU A 250 -1.20 -2.70 2.38
CA LEU A 250 -2.22 -2.15 3.26
C LEU A 250 -2.70 -0.76 2.79
N GLU A 251 -1.84 0.06 2.16
CA GLU A 251 -2.23 1.34 1.54
C GLU A 251 -3.15 1.17 0.31
N GLN A 252 -3.15 -0.01 -0.33
CA GLN A 252 -4.10 -0.32 -1.41
C GLN A 252 -5.51 -0.65 -0.89
N ASP A 253 -5.70 -0.77 0.43
CA ASP A 253 -7.02 -0.99 1.02
C ASP A 253 -7.89 0.27 0.81
N PRO A 254 -9.13 0.13 0.24
CA PRO A 254 -10.00 1.27 -0.04
C PRO A 254 -10.38 2.12 1.18
N LEU A 255 -10.19 1.63 2.38
CA LEU A 255 -10.48 2.35 3.62
C LEU A 255 -9.30 3.19 4.11
N VAL A 256 -8.09 2.89 3.62
CA VAL A 256 -6.85 3.53 4.05
C VAL A 256 -6.52 4.69 3.12
N SER A 257 -6.29 5.87 3.67
CA SER A 257 -5.88 7.05 2.90
C SER A 257 -4.37 7.27 2.95
N LYS A 258 -3.72 6.93 4.08
CA LYS A 258 -2.28 7.10 4.28
C LYS A 258 -1.81 6.31 5.48
N ILE A 259 -0.58 5.78 5.40
CA ILE A 259 0.10 5.12 6.52
C ILE A 259 1.40 5.85 6.83
N ASP A 260 1.57 6.26 8.10
CA ASP A 260 2.84 6.73 8.63
C ASP A 260 3.39 5.65 9.58
N ALA A 261 4.52 5.03 9.22
CA ALA A 261 5.15 3.95 9.97
C ALA A 261 6.52 4.39 10.52
N ARG A 262 6.83 4.02 11.75
CA ARG A 262 8.12 4.27 12.39
C ARG A 262 8.59 3.03 13.10
N VAL A 263 9.81 2.61 12.79
CA VAL A 263 10.51 1.52 13.49
C VAL A 263 11.54 2.14 14.41
N ALA A 264 11.51 1.78 15.69
CA ALA A 264 12.46 2.23 16.70
C ALA A 264 13.12 1.01 17.36
N ALA A 265 14.35 1.18 17.88
CA ALA A 265 15.01 0.14 18.64
C ALA A 265 14.21 -0.23 19.91
N GLY A 266 14.11 -1.53 20.19
CA GLY A 266 13.51 -2.04 21.40
C GLY A 266 14.45 -1.99 22.60
N ILE A 267 14.07 -2.64 23.70
CA ILE A 267 14.84 -2.62 24.96
C ILE A 267 16.01 -3.58 24.89
N ARG A 268 15.85 -4.72 24.21
CA ARG A 268 16.87 -5.76 24.11
C ARG A 268 17.51 -5.76 22.72
N PRO A 269 18.77 -6.20 22.59
CA PRO A 269 19.41 -6.39 21.30
C PRO A 269 18.54 -7.26 20.37
N GLY A 270 18.39 -6.85 19.11
CA GLY A 270 17.54 -7.53 18.14
C GLY A 270 16.05 -7.18 18.21
N GLU A 271 15.57 -6.54 19.28
CA GLU A 271 14.19 -6.09 19.37
C GLU A 271 13.99 -4.73 18.71
N ALA A 272 12.83 -4.54 18.08
CA ALA A 272 12.36 -3.26 17.58
C ALA A 272 10.88 -3.07 17.92
N THR A 273 10.45 -1.82 17.98
CA THR A 273 9.04 -1.43 18.15
C THR A 273 8.56 -0.78 16.86
N LEU A 274 7.33 -1.10 16.45
CA LEU A 274 6.69 -0.55 15.26
C LEU A 274 5.53 0.35 15.70
N ALA A 275 5.60 1.64 15.40
CA ALA A 275 4.51 2.59 15.59
C ALA A 275 3.85 2.87 14.24
N LEU A 276 2.54 2.62 14.12
CA LEU A 276 1.74 2.80 12.92
C LEU A 276 0.66 3.85 13.18
N ASN A 277 0.59 4.86 12.34
CA ASN A 277 -0.54 5.78 12.27
C ASN A 277 -1.25 5.56 10.93
N VAL A 278 -2.42 4.91 10.98
CA VAL A 278 -3.20 4.55 9.79
C VAL A 278 -4.37 5.51 9.66
N ASN A 279 -4.24 6.46 8.75
CA ASN A 279 -5.31 7.40 8.41
C ASN A 279 -6.32 6.74 7.48
N THR A 280 -7.59 7.00 7.71
CA THR A 280 -8.69 6.43 6.92
C THR A 280 -9.40 7.50 6.11
N HIS A 281 -10.01 7.10 5.01
CA HIS A 281 -10.97 7.96 4.31
C HIS A 281 -12.15 8.35 5.20
N PRO A 282 -12.90 9.42 4.89
CA PRO A 282 -14.11 9.79 5.62
C PRO A 282 -15.09 8.62 5.68
N ARG A 283 -15.75 8.45 6.84
CA ARG A 283 -16.76 7.40 7.01
C ARG A 283 -17.97 7.59 6.12
N PHE A 284 -18.33 8.83 5.82
CA PHE A 284 -19.44 9.19 4.96
C PHE A 284 -18.92 9.97 3.77
N SER A 285 -19.40 9.63 2.59
CA SER A 285 -19.14 10.38 1.37
C SER A 285 -20.41 10.42 0.51
N MET A 286 -20.59 11.51 -0.21
CA MET A 286 -21.62 11.67 -1.21
C MET A 286 -20.97 12.08 -2.53
N GLY A 287 -21.48 11.56 -3.63
CA GLY A 287 -21.10 11.90 -5.00
C GLY A 287 -22.31 12.35 -5.79
N LEU A 288 -22.10 13.32 -6.69
CA LEU A 288 -23.04 13.72 -7.72
C LEU A 288 -22.32 13.59 -9.06
N ASP A 289 -22.88 12.77 -9.95
CA ASP A 289 -22.38 12.57 -11.31
C ASP A 289 -23.42 13.08 -12.30
N LEU A 290 -23.01 13.95 -13.20
CA LEU A 290 -23.82 14.44 -14.32
C LEU A 290 -23.16 13.93 -15.61
N ALA A 291 -23.89 13.22 -16.43
CA ALA A 291 -23.37 12.62 -17.66
C ALA A 291 -24.36 12.72 -18.82
N ASN A 292 -23.82 12.57 -20.03
CA ASN A 292 -24.60 12.50 -21.28
C ASN A 292 -24.14 11.26 -22.05
N ASP A 293 -24.31 10.08 -21.42
CA ASP A 293 -23.78 8.81 -21.93
C ASP A 293 -24.83 7.69 -22.01
N ARG A 294 -26.11 8.02 -21.77
CA ARG A 294 -27.22 7.07 -21.84
C ARG A 294 -27.79 6.98 -23.26
N ALA A 295 -28.57 5.91 -23.48
CA ALA A 295 -29.27 5.75 -24.74
C ALA A 295 -30.30 6.87 -24.95
N PRO A 296 -30.38 7.48 -26.16
CA PRO A 296 -31.42 8.48 -26.43
C PRO A 296 -32.84 7.99 -26.16
N SER A 297 -33.11 6.71 -26.35
CA SER A 297 -34.42 6.10 -26.12
C SER A 297 -34.96 6.22 -24.69
N ILE A 298 -34.08 6.41 -23.70
CA ILE A 298 -34.45 6.62 -22.29
C ILE A 298 -33.96 7.98 -21.75
N GLY A 299 -33.58 8.90 -22.64
CA GLY A 299 -32.98 10.19 -22.28
C GLY A 299 -31.47 10.08 -22.05
N SER A 300 -30.69 10.82 -22.87
CA SER A 300 -29.24 10.73 -22.88
C SER A 300 -28.56 11.40 -21.70
N GLN A 301 -29.19 12.42 -21.11
CA GLN A 301 -28.68 13.14 -19.93
C GLN A 301 -29.05 12.40 -18.66
N SER A 302 -28.09 12.17 -17.79
CA SER A 302 -28.31 11.50 -16.52
C SER A 302 -27.75 12.29 -15.35
N ALA A 303 -28.43 12.21 -14.21
CA ALA A 303 -27.94 12.65 -12.92
C ALA A 303 -27.93 11.45 -11.98
N LYS A 304 -26.76 11.19 -11.33
CA LYS A 304 -26.63 10.13 -10.35
C LYS A 304 -26.14 10.70 -9.03
N VAL A 305 -26.85 10.36 -7.94
CA VAL A 305 -26.44 10.65 -6.56
C VAL A 305 -26.04 9.35 -5.91
N THR A 306 -24.90 9.35 -5.24
CA THR A 306 -24.39 8.18 -4.49
C THR A 306 -24.08 8.61 -3.06
N ALA A 307 -24.55 7.86 -2.07
CA ALA A 307 -24.14 8.02 -0.68
C ALA A 307 -23.48 6.73 -0.19
N ARG A 308 -22.33 6.89 0.51
CA ARG A 308 -21.56 5.78 1.02
C ARG A 308 -21.26 5.98 2.50
N ALA A 309 -21.38 4.91 3.27
CA ALA A 309 -20.98 4.82 4.67
C ALA A 309 -19.99 3.66 4.83
N SER A 310 -18.77 3.93 5.28
CA SER A 310 -17.70 2.94 5.39
C SER A 310 -17.21 2.82 6.82
N ASN A 311 -16.87 1.60 7.24
CA ASN A 311 -16.22 1.31 8.52
C ASN A 311 -16.97 1.88 9.73
N LEU A 312 -18.29 1.71 9.81
CA LEU A 312 -19.10 2.17 10.92
C LEU A 312 -18.79 1.38 12.20
N THR A 313 -18.59 0.06 12.07
CA THR A 313 -18.33 -0.86 13.20
C THR A 313 -16.84 -1.10 13.46
N GLY A 314 -15.96 -0.63 12.56
CA GLY A 314 -14.51 -0.85 12.62
C GLY A 314 -14.04 -2.17 11.98
N TRP A 315 -14.92 -2.91 11.30
CA TRP A 315 -14.59 -4.15 10.58
C TRP A 315 -14.27 -3.95 9.11
N GLY A 316 -14.43 -2.70 8.61
CA GLY A 316 -14.14 -2.37 7.24
C GLY A 316 -15.30 -2.57 6.28
N GLU A 317 -16.51 -2.73 6.79
CA GLU A 317 -17.73 -2.84 5.99
C GLU A 317 -18.04 -1.52 5.26
N THR A 318 -18.69 -1.64 4.10
CA THR A 318 -19.15 -0.49 3.32
C THR A 318 -20.60 -0.69 2.89
N PHE A 319 -21.42 0.32 3.13
CA PHE A 319 -22.80 0.45 2.66
C PHE A 319 -22.85 1.56 1.63
N GLN A 320 -23.47 1.30 0.50
CA GLN A 320 -23.65 2.29 -0.55
C GLN A 320 -25.10 2.25 -1.03
N ILE A 321 -25.67 3.42 -1.24
CA ILE A 321 -26.94 3.59 -1.93
C ILE A 321 -26.75 4.59 -3.08
N GLY A 322 -27.44 4.35 -4.16
CA GLY A 322 -27.41 5.19 -5.35
C GLY A 322 -28.81 5.42 -5.91
N SER A 323 -29.01 6.58 -6.53
CA SER A 323 -30.16 6.89 -7.36
C SER A 323 -29.67 7.53 -8.64
N SER A 324 -30.20 7.11 -9.78
CA SER A 324 -29.86 7.65 -11.11
C SER A 324 -31.14 7.92 -11.87
N VAL A 325 -31.26 9.11 -12.43
CA VAL A 325 -32.41 9.55 -13.18
C VAL A 325 -32.01 10.04 -14.56
N THR A 326 -32.86 9.78 -15.55
CA THR A 326 -32.86 10.42 -16.86
C THR A 326 -34.28 10.86 -17.19
N GLU A 327 -34.58 11.30 -18.41
CA GLU A 327 -35.94 11.63 -18.85
C GLU A 327 -36.86 10.41 -18.80
N GLY A 328 -36.36 9.22 -19.15
CA GLY A 328 -37.15 7.98 -19.22
C GLY A 328 -36.53 6.83 -18.36
N LEU A 329 -35.76 7.14 -17.31
CA LEU A 329 -35.20 6.11 -16.41
C LEU A 329 -35.15 6.60 -14.97
N ASP A 330 -35.73 5.84 -14.07
CA ASP A 330 -35.52 5.92 -12.64
C ASP A 330 -34.81 4.63 -12.15
N ALA A 331 -33.65 4.76 -11.53
CA ALA A 331 -32.91 3.60 -11.05
C ALA A 331 -32.36 3.83 -9.64
N TYR A 332 -32.41 2.77 -8.83
CA TYR A 332 -31.96 2.76 -7.45
C TYR A 332 -31.05 1.55 -7.22
N ASP A 333 -29.97 1.74 -6.49
CA ASP A 333 -29.09 0.65 -6.10
C ASP A 333 -28.70 0.73 -4.63
N ALA A 334 -28.54 -0.44 -4.01
CA ALA A 334 -27.99 -0.60 -2.67
C ALA A 334 -26.94 -1.71 -2.68
N THR A 335 -25.78 -1.45 -2.11
CA THR A 335 -24.69 -2.40 -2.03
C THR A 335 -24.14 -2.49 -0.61
N ILE A 336 -23.93 -3.71 -0.13
CA ILE A 336 -23.25 -4.02 1.11
C ILE A 336 -21.97 -4.76 0.75
N PHE A 337 -20.84 -4.27 1.21
CA PHE A 337 -19.54 -4.92 1.10
C PHE A 337 -19.02 -5.29 2.48
N LEU A 338 -18.69 -6.58 2.69
CA LEU A 338 -18.20 -7.14 3.95
C LEU A 338 -16.84 -7.82 3.71
N PRO A 339 -15.74 -7.32 4.31
CA PRO A 339 -14.47 -8.04 4.30
C PRO A 339 -14.58 -9.26 5.24
N LEU A 340 -14.26 -10.46 4.72
CA LEU A 340 -14.38 -11.72 5.44
C LEU A 340 -13.07 -12.18 6.08
N SER A 341 -11.95 -11.99 5.40
CA SER A 341 -10.65 -12.48 5.86
C SER A 341 -9.54 -11.42 5.78
N SER A 342 -8.42 -11.72 6.42
CA SER A 342 -7.18 -10.94 6.34
C SER A 342 -6.55 -11.00 4.94
N ALA A 343 -6.69 -12.13 4.27
CA ALA A 343 -6.19 -12.32 2.91
C ALA A 343 -6.98 -11.52 1.85
N GLY A 344 -8.06 -10.79 2.27
CA GLY A 344 -8.84 -9.92 1.39
C GLY A 344 -10.08 -10.59 0.80
N SER A 345 -10.51 -11.77 1.27
CA SER A 345 -11.80 -12.34 0.87
C SER A 345 -12.93 -11.41 1.27
N SER A 346 -13.94 -11.28 0.43
CA SER A 346 -15.06 -10.36 0.65
C SER A 346 -16.38 -10.93 0.17
N LEU A 347 -17.46 -10.54 0.83
CA LEU A 347 -18.83 -10.76 0.42
C LEU A 347 -19.44 -9.43 -0.01
N GLN A 348 -20.04 -9.42 -1.20
CA GLN A 348 -20.82 -8.30 -1.69
C GLN A 348 -22.26 -8.75 -1.89
N ILE A 349 -23.21 -7.95 -1.41
CA ILE A 349 -24.63 -8.11 -1.67
C ILE A 349 -25.08 -6.82 -2.34
N GLN A 350 -25.73 -6.95 -3.49
CA GLN A 350 -26.20 -5.81 -4.28
C GLN A 350 -27.66 -6.04 -4.65
N TYR A 351 -28.48 -5.02 -4.42
CA TYR A 351 -29.86 -4.97 -4.86
C TYR A 351 -30.04 -3.74 -5.76
N ALA A 352 -30.72 -3.91 -6.90
CA ALA A 352 -31.00 -2.81 -7.79
C ALA A 352 -32.40 -2.92 -8.40
N LEU A 353 -33.04 -1.80 -8.56
CA LEU A 353 -34.32 -1.59 -9.19
C LEU A 353 -34.16 -0.55 -10.30
N SER A 354 -34.82 -0.72 -11.43
CA SER A 354 -34.92 0.31 -12.46
C SER A 354 -36.22 0.23 -13.21
N ASP A 355 -36.87 1.38 -13.35
CA ASP A 355 -38.01 1.60 -14.20
C ASP A 355 -37.56 2.44 -15.39
N SER A 356 -37.90 2.02 -16.60
CA SER A 356 -37.56 2.77 -17.81
C SER A 356 -38.75 2.80 -18.79
N SER A 357 -38.93 3.95 -19.41
CA SER A 357 -39.86 4.17 -20.49
C SER A 357 -39.15 4.73 -21.71
N VAL A 358 -39.65 4.39 -22.89
CA VAL A 358 -39.11 4.93 -24.15
C VAL A 358 -39.68 6.35 -24.35
N VAL A 359 -38.76 7.34 -24.44
CA VAL A 359 -39.07 8.77 -24.63
C VAL A 359 -38.68 9.31 -26.01
N GLU A 360 -38.15 8.44 -26.89
CA GLU A 360 -37.69 8.83 -28.23
C GLU A 360 -38.81 8.64 -29.26
N GLU A 361 -39.13 9.72 -30.03
CA GLU A 361 -40.06 9.65 -31.16
C GLU A 361 -39.61 8.63 -32.23
N PRO A 362 -40.52 7.91 -32.89
CA PRO A 362 -41.99 7.92 -32.72
C PRO A 362 -42.53 6.89 -31.73
N PHE A 363 -41.66 6.34 -30.86
CA PHE A 363 -42.03 5.24 -29.97
C PHE A 363 -42.52 5.70 -28.59
N ASP A 364 -42.43 7.00 -28.29
CA ASP A 364 -42.93 7.63 -27.08
C ASP A 364 -44.47 7.53 -26.94
N GLU A 365 -45.19 7.53 -28.08
CA GLU A 365 -46.67 7.42 -28.09
C GLU A 365 -47.20 6.01 -27.76
N ILE A 366 -46.38 4.97 -27.85
CA ILE A 366 -46.78 3.57 -27.64
C ILE A 366 -46.46 3.02 -26.25
N ASP A 367 -45.99 3.88 -25.34
CA ASP A 367 -45.80 3.61 -23.93
C ASP A 367 -45.10 2.26 -23.68
N VAL A 368 -43.87 2.15 -24.19
CA VAL A 368 -43.03 0.97 -23.97
C VAL A 368 -42.29 1.15 -22.64
N GLU A 369 -42.58 0.29 -21.68
CA GLU A 369 -41.96 0.33 -20.37
C GLU A 369 -41.15 -0.97 -20.10
N SER A 370 -40.17 -0.84 -19.22
CA SER A 370 -39.39 -1.99 -18.74
C SER A 370 -38.99 -1.80 -17.26
N GLU A 371 -39.46 -2.69 -16.42
CA GLU A 371 -39.08 -2.78 -15.01
C GLU A 371 -38.03 -3.86 -14.83
N THR A 372 -36.92 -3.56 -14.16
CA THR A 372 -35.87 -4.54 -13.86
C THR A 372 -35.57 -4.57 -12.37
N GLU A 373 -35.56 -5.77 -11.81
CA GLU A 373 -35.16 -6.04 -10.43
C GLU A 373 -33.98 -7.01 -10.43
N SER A 374 -32.97 -6.74 -9.61
CA SER A 374 -31.82 -7.63 -9.47
C SER A 374 -31.32 -7.75 -8.05
N LEU A 375 -30.99 -8.97 -7.63
CA LEU A 375 -30.29 -9.27 -6.38
C LEU A 375 -29.05 -10.11 -6.69
N GLY A 376 -27.87 -9.54 -6.46
CA GLY A 376 -26.59 -10.20 -6.66
C GLY A 376 -25.92 -10.51 -5.31
N ILE A 377 -25.43 -11.72 -5.14
CA ILE A 377 -24.60 -12.14 -4.01
C ILE A 377 -23.28 -12.62 -4.60
N ARG A 378 -22.17 -12.00 -4.20
CA ARG A 378 -20.84 -12.27 -4.77
C ARG A 378 -19.83 -12.51 -3.67
N LEU A 379 -19.13 -13.64 -3.74
CA LEU A 379 -18.02 -14.02 -2.88
C LEU A 379 -16.72 -13.90 -3.70
N ASN A 380 -15.83 -13.04 -3.30
CA ASN A 380 -14.52 -12.88 -3.90
C ASN A 380 -13.44 -13.49 -3.01
N TRP A 381 -12.51 -14.24 -3.61
CA TRP A 381 -11.43 -14.95 -2.94
C TRP A 381 -10.10 -14.66 -3.63
N PRO A 382 -9.24 -13.81 -3.07
CA PRO A 382 -7.89 -13.64 -3.61
C PRO A 382 -7.08 -14.92 -3.41
N ILE A 383 -6.54 -15.45 -4.51
CA ILE A 383 -5.64 -16.61 -4.52
C ILE A 383 -4.21 -16.14 -4.26
N GLN A 384 -3.82 -15.04 -4.92
CA GLN A 384 -2.53 -14.41 -4.77
C GLN A 384 -2.72 -12.90 -4.88
N LYS A 385 -2.13 -12.16 -3.94
CA LYS A 385 -2.12 -10.70 -3.96
C LYS A 385 -0.72 -10.21 -3.62
N THR A 386 -0.12 -9.48 -4.55
CA THR A 386 1.18 -8.81 -4.39
C THR A 386 1.03 -7.33 -4.70
N LEU A 387 2.11 -6.56 -4.61
CA LEU A 387 2.10 -5.15 -4.98
C LEU A 387 1.73 -4.92 -6.45
N ASN A 388 2.16 -5.83 -7.32
CA ASN A 388 2.06 -5.68 -8.76
C ASN A 388 1.02 -6.60 -9.39
N SER A 389 0.60 -7.68 -8.72
CA SER A 389 -0.33 -8.66 -9.28
C SER A 389 -1.40 -9.08 -8.29
N ASP A 390 -2.59 -9.33 -8.82
CA ASP A 390 -3.75 -9.86 -8.11
C ASP A 390 -4.36 -10.98 -8.95
N LEU A 391 -4.46 -12.18 -8.38
CA LEU A 391 -5.19 -13.31 -8.93
C LEU A 391 -6.32 -13.65 -7.97
N SER A 392 -7.56 -13.57 -8.42
CA SER A 392 -8.74 -13.82 -7.60
C SER A 392 -9.74 -14.76 -8.26
N PHE A 393 -10.42 -15.53 -7.42
CA PHE A 393 -11.58 -16.35 -7.79
C PHE A 393 -12.85 -15.69 -7.25
N GLU A 394 -13.91 -15.72 -8.06
CA GLU A 394 -15.22 -15.20 -7.70
C GLU A 394 -16.29 -16.27 -7.90
N LEU A 395 -17.19 -16.39 -6.94
CA LEU A 395 -18.44 -17.14 -7.04
C LEU A 395 -19.59 -16.18 -6.82
N SER A 396 -20.56 -16.15 -7.73
CA SER A 396 -21.76 -15.32 -7.57
C SER A 396 -23.04 -16.04 -7.94
N LEU A 397 -24.14 -15.56 -7.32
CA LEU A 397 -25.52 -15.86 -7.68
C LEU A 397 -26.19 -14.53 -8.00
N ASP A 398 -26.77 -14.43 -9.19
CA ASP A 398 -27.47 -13.23 -9.65
C ASP A 398 -28.93 -13.60 -9.94
N LEU A 399 -29.85 -13.10 -9.14
CA LEU A 399 -31.29 -13.22 -9.38
C LEU A 399 -31.73 -11.97 -10.14
N ARG A 400 -32.26 -12.11 -11.36
CA ARG A 400 -32.74 -11.00 -12.15
C ARG A 400 -34.12 -11.26 -12.69
N ARG A 401 -34.96 -10.25 -12.60
CA ARG A 401 -36.28 -10.19 -13.20
C ARG A 401 -36.36 -8.98 -14.09
N ASN A 402 -36.91 -9.15 -15.27
CA ASN A 402 -37.29 -8.05 -16.17
C ASN A 402 -38.73 -8.24 -16.60
N GLN A 403 -39.55 -7.19 -16.47
CA GLN A 403 -40.92 -7.13 -16.93
C GLN A 403 -41.04 -6.03 -17.99
N THR A 404 -41.62 -6.34 -19.12
CA THR A 404 -41.87 -5.36 -20.19
C THR A 404 -43.35 -5.22 -20.46
N SER A 405 -43.76 -3.98 -20.76
CA SER A 405 -45.17 -3.63 -21.10
C SER A 405 -45.25 -2.78 -22.35
N LEU A 406 -46.40 -2.80 -22.97
CA LEU A 406 -46.79 -1.98 -24.10
C LEU A 406 -48.21 -1.47 -23.85
N LEU A 407 -48.42 -0.13 -23.89
CA LEU A 407 -49.69 0.50 -23.57
C LEU A 407 -50.28 0.03 -22.23
N GLY A 408 -49.40 -0.10 -21.20
CA GLY A 408 -49.78 -0.54 -19.87
C GLY A 408 -50.14 -2.04 -19.73
N GLN A 409 -49.97 -2.86 -20.79
CA GLN A 409 -50.23 -4.30 -20.76
C GLN A 409 -48.92 -5.09 -20.90
N PRO A 410 -48.73 -6.18 -20.13
CA PRO A 410 -47.58 -7.06 -20.27
C PRO A 410 -47.37 -7.52 -21.73
N PHE A 411 -46.19 -7.28 -22.28
CA PHE A 411 -45.87 -7.59 -23.66
C PHE A 411 -44.47 -8.16 -23.82
N SER A 412 -44.32 -9.29 -24.49
CA SER A 412 -43.05 -9.97 -24.72
C SER A 412 -42.35 -9.46 -25.97
N PHE A 413 -41.37 -8.57 -25.83
CA PHE A 413 -40.57 -8.06 -26.96
C PHE A 413 -39.44 -9.04 -27.37
N SER A 414 -39.15 -10.05 -26.59
CA SER A 414 -38.05 -11.00 -26.81
C SER A 414 -38.51 -12.45 -26.66
N GLU A 415 -37.85 -13.33 -27.40
CA GLU A 415 -38.08 -14.78 -27.28
C GLU A 415 -37.83 -15.26 -25.86
N GLY A 416 -38.62 -16.22 -25.39
CA GLY A 416 -38.55 -16.84 -24.08
C GLY A 416 -39.16 -16.01 -22.95
N ALA A 417 -39.55 -14.75 -23.19
CA ALA A 417 -40.32 -13.99 -22.22
C ALA A 417 -41.77 -14.46 -22.15
N ILE A 418 -42.33 -14.66 -20.99
CA ILE A 418 -43.71 -15.13 -20.76
C ILE A 418 -44.52 -13.98 -20.19
N ASN A 419 -45.53 -13.51 -20.92
CA ASN A 419 -46.34 -12.36 -20.51
C ASN A 419 -45.48 -11.11 -20.18
N GLY A 420 -44.46 -10.84 -21.04
CA GLY A 420 -43.53 -9.74 -20.82
C GLY A 420 -42.43 -10.00 -19.76
N GLU A 421 -42.49 -11.09 -19.02
CA GLU A 421 -41.57 -11.39 -17.96
C GLU A 421 -40.45 -12.33 -18.36
N SER A 422 -39.21 -12.00 -17.96
CA SER A 422 -38.03 -12.85 -18.03
C SER A 422 -37.33 -12.90 -16.69
N LYS A 423 -37.08 -14.08 -16.16
CA LYS A 423 -36.36 -14.31 -14.91
C LYS A 423 -35.20 -15.24 -15.10
N VAL A 424 -34.05 -14.92 -14.54
CA VAL A 424 -32.85 -15.76 -14.56
C VAL A 424 -32.21 -15.83 -13.18
N ALA A 425 -31.61 -17.00 -12.89
CA ALA A 425 -30.88 -17.24 -11.65
C ALA A 425 -29.55 -17.95 -11.94
N PRO A 426 -28.60 -17.31 -12.64
CA PRO A 426 -27.31 -17.92 -12.93
C PRO A 426 -26.39 -17.94 -11.70
N VAL A 427 -25.74 -19.10 -11.51
CA VAL A 427 -24.52 -19.21 -10.72
C VAL A 427 -23.35 -18.95 -11.65
N ARG A 428 -22.45 -18.03 -11.25
CA ARG A 428 -21.27 -17.67 -12.03
C ARG A 428 -20.00 -17.97 -11.27
N MET A 429 -19.03 -18.51 -11.96
CA MET A 429 -17.65 -18.68 -11.48
C MET A 429 -16.74 -17.85 -12.36
N ALA A 430 -15.83 -17.09 -11.76
CA ALA A 430 -14.87 -16.32 -12.53
C ALA A 430 -13.48 -16.37 -11.91
N ILE A 431 -12.47 -16.29 -12.77
CA ILE A 431 -11.09 -16.06 -12.41
C ILE A 431 -10.65 -14.74 -13.01
N SER A 432 -10.01 -13.90 -12.21
CA SER A 432 -9.53 -12.59 -12.62
C SER A 432 -8.05 -12.47 -12.30
N TYR A 433 -7.27 -11.98 -13.25
CA TYR A 433 -5.86 -11.68 -13.09
C TYR A 433 -5.63 -10.22 -13.45
N THR A 434 -4.89 -9.52 -12.62
CA THR A 434 -4.44 -8.15 -12.90
C THR A 434 -2.97 -8.04 -12.55
N GLU A 435 -2.19 -7.46 -13.46
CA GLU A 435 -0.79 -7.11 -13.26
C GLU A 435 -0.58 -5.65 -13.59
N ARG A 436 0.21 -4.95 -12.78
CA ARG A 436 0.53 -3.53 -12.93
C ARG A 436 2.01 -3.33 -12.73
N ASN A 437 2.69 -2.99 -13.79
CA ASN A 437 4.09 -2.60 -13.80
C ASN A 437 4.20 -1.06 -13.95
N THR A 438 5.40 -0.54 -13.93
CA THR A 438 5.64 0.90 -14.07
C THR A 438 5.11 1.46 -15.38
N ASN A 439 5.24 0.70 -16.48
CA ASN A 439 4.95 1.18 -17.84
C ASN A 439 3.80 0.41 -18.51
N ASP A 440 3.33 -0.68 -17.94
CA ASP A 440 2.27 -1.49 -18.52
C ASP A 440 1.33 -2.07 -17.48
N SER A 441 0.14 -2.42 -17.90
CA SER A 441 -0.84 -3.15 -17.10
C SER A 441 -1.61 -4.14 -17.94
N LEU A 442 -1.87 -5.31 -17.36
CA LEU A 442 -2.70 -6.38 -17.92
C LEU A 442 -3.85 -6.67 -16.97
N ALA A 443 -5.07 -6.71 -17.49
CA ALA A 443 -6.23 -7.24 -16.78
C ALA A 443 -6.89 -8.31 -17.65
N ALA A 444 -7.13 -9.49 -17.08
CA ALA A 444 -7.80 -10.59 -17.75
C ALA A 444 -8.87 -11.20 -16.84
N ARG A 445 -10.02 -11.54 -17.39
CA ARG A 445 -11.10 -12.20 -16.68
C ARG A 445 -11.73 -13.27 -17.56
N PHE A 446 -11.94 -14.43 -16.99
CA PHE A 446 -12.72 -15.50 -17.59
C PHE A 446 -13.84 -15.90 -16.63
N SER A 447 -15.06 -16.01 -17.14
CA SER A 447 -16.21 -16.44 -16.35
C SER A 447 -17.07 -17.47 -17.08
N VAL A 448 -17.64 -18.39 -16.30
CA VAL A 448 -18.63 -19.36 -16.70
C VAL A 448 -19.91 -19.05 -15.96
N SER A 449 -21.01 -18.95 -16.68
CA SER A 449 -22.35 -18.76 -16.13
C SER A 449 -23.20 -19.98 -16.40
N ARG A 450 -23.86 -20.47 -15.35
CA ARG A 450 -24.82 -21.56 -15.46
C ARG A 450 -26.17 -21.09 -14.91
N GLY A 451 -27.12 -20.86 -15.79
CA GLY A 451 -28.51 -20.59 -15.44
C GLY A 451 -29.19 -21.85 -14.86
N THR A 452 -30.07 -21.63 -13.90
CA THR A 452 -30.77 -22.70 -13.19
C THR A 452 -32.29 -22.52 -13.34
N SER A 453 -33.07 -23.61 -13.22
CA SER A 453 -34.54 -23.56 -13.12
C SER A 453 -35.06 -23.25 -11.71
N LYS A 454 -34.16 -22.92 -10.77
CA LYS A 454 -34.51 -22.57 -9.38
C LYS A 454 -34.78 -21.07 -9.26
N PHE A 455 -35.30 -20.67 -8.11
CA PHE A 455 -35.56 -19.27 -7.78
C PHE A 455 -36.56 -18.61 -8.75
N ASP A 456 -37.58 -19.34 -9.15
CA ASP A 456 -38.61 -18.86 -10.05
C ASP A 456 -38.08 -18.38 -11.43
N ALA A 457 -36.94 -18.92 -11.87
CA ALA A 457 -36.39 -18.63 -13.20
C ALA A 457 -37.36 -19.08 -14.27
N THR A 458 -37.43 -18.33 -15.39
CA THR A 458 -38.29 -18.66 -16.54
C THR A 458 -38.03 -20.08 -16.97
N ASP A 459 -39.01 -20.94 -16.75
CA ASP A 459 -38.96 -22.38 -17.07
C ASP A 459 -40.04 -22.67 -18.14
N GLY A 460 -39.60 -22.89 -19.37
CA GLY A 460 -40.44 -23.20 -20.51
C GLY A 460 -39.88 -24.43 -21.24
N THR A 461 -40.77 -25.17 -21.89
CA THR A 461 -40.35 -26.23 -22.81
C THR A 461 -39.65 -25.68 -24.06
N ASP A 462 -39.88 -24.40 -24.33
CA ASP A 462 -39.31 -23.69 -25.47
C ASP A 462 -38.03 -22.92 -25.06
N SER A 463 -37.09 -22.85 -25.93
CA SER A 463 -35.84 -22.14 -25.79
C SER A 463 -35.94 -20.75 -26.49
N PRO A 464 -35.40 -19.68 -25.93
CA PRO A 464 -34.56 -19.55 -24.72
C PRO A 464 -35.35 -19.58 -23.41
N ASN A 465 -34.74 -20.08 -22.35
CA ASN A 465 -35.28 -20.08 -20.98
C ASN A 465 -34.18 -19.78 -19.94
N GLY A 466 -34.50 -19.89 -18.66
CA GLY A 466 -33.59 -19.62 -17.56
C GLY A 466 -32.42 -20.61 -17.41
N GLN A 467 -32.44 -21.73 -18.13
CA GLN A 467 -31.41 -22.76 -18.09
C GLN A 467 -30.46 -22.58 -19.30
N PHE A 468 -29.26 -22.16 -19.05
CA PHE A 468 -28.25 -21.90 -20.07
C PHE A 468 -26.82 -22.08 -19.54
N THR A 469 -25.88 -22.20 -20.45
CA THR A 469 -24.45 -22.12 -20.18
C THR A 469 -23.83 -21.08 -21.08
N SER A 470 -23.12 -20.12 -20.49
CA SER A 470 -22.36 -19.12 -21.25
C SER A 470 -20.97 -18.90 -20.68
N TYR A 471 -20.06 -18.49 -21.54
CA TYR A 471 -18.66 -18.21 -21.25
C TYR A 471 -18.35 -16.78 -21.67
N LEU A 472 -17.66 -16.03 -20.81
CA LEU A 472 -17.21 -14.69 -21.11
C LEU A 472 -15.73 -14.57 -20.82
N ALA A 473 -14.94 -14.21 -21.82
CA ALA A 473 -13.53 -13.90 -21.72
C ALA A 473 -13.31 -12.42 -22.02
N GLN A 474 -12.54 -11.74 -21.18
CA GLN A 474 -12.19 -10.33 -21.29
C GLN A 474 -10.71 -10.14 -21.03
N ILE A 475 -10.06 -9.32 -21.84
CA ILE A 475 -8.66 -8.95 -21.65
C ILE A 475 -8.48 -7.47 -22.00
N GLN A 476 -7.70 -6.77 -21.20
CA GLN A 476 -7.25 -5.42 -21.47
C GLN A 476 -5.76 -5.33 -21.18
N TYR A 477 -5.03 -4.81 -22.13
CA TYR A 477 -3.61 -4.49 -21.99
C TYR A 477 -3.42 -3.00 -22.27
N SER A 478 -2.68 -2.31 -21.40
CA SER A 478 -2.33 -0.91 -21.56
C SER A 478 -0.83 -0.75 -21.39
N GLN A 479 -0.19 0.00 -22.30
CA GLN A 479 1.25 0.22 -22.30
C GLN A 479 1.57 1.70 -22.53
N LEU A 480 2.43 2.26 -21.69
CA LEU A 480 3.05 3.55 -21.87
C LEU A 480 4.28 3.37 -22.80
N LEU A 481 4.18 3.80 -24.06
CA LEU A 481 5.26 3.70 -25.04
C LEU A 481 6.28 4.83 -24.92
N ALA A 482 5.82 6.03 -24.51
CA ALA A 482 6.62 7.20 -24.22
C ALA A 482 5.90 8.06 -23.19
N GLU A 483 6.58 9.04 -22.59
CA GLU A 483 6.01 9.88 -21.51
C GLU A 483 4.58 10.41 -21.79
N ARG A 484 4.22 10.57 -23.06
CA ARG A 484 2.94 11.14 -23.49
C ARG A 484 2.12 10.26 -24.42
N PHE A 485 2.58 9.05 -24.68
CA PHE A 485 1.94 8.18 -25.65
C PHE A 485 1.66 6.81 -25.03
N HIS A 486 0.39 6.45 -24.89
CA HIS A 486 0.03 5.13 -24.44
C HIS A 486 -0.96 4.45 -25.38
N ILE A 487 -0.89 3.12 -25.42
CA ILE A 487 -1.77 2.26 -26.19
C ILE A 487 -2.60 1.43 -25.21
N THR A 488 -3.89 1.28 -25.52
CA THR A 488 -4.79 0.35 -24.83
C THR A 488 -5.41 -0.59 -25.87
N ALA A 489 -5.19 -1.89 -25.67
CA ALA A 489 -5.82 -2.96 -26.43
C ALA A 489 -6.86 -3.67 -25.54
N ARG A 490 -8.06 -3.91 -26.07
CA ARG A 490 -9.12 -4.65 -25.40
C ARG A 490 -9.65 -5.74 -26.31
N ALA A 491 -9.92 -6.91 -25.75
CA ALA A 491 -10.63 -7.96 -26.43
C ALA A 491 -11.68 -8.57 -25.49
N LEU A 492 -12.81 -8.95 -26.06
CA LEU A 492 -13.91 -9.59 -25.37
C LEU A 492 -14.53 -10.64 -26.28
N ALA A 493 -14.89 -11.77 -25.68
CA ALA A 493 -15.62 -12.85 -26.38
C ALA A 493 -16.67 -13.44 -25.44
N GLN A 494 -17.92 -13.43 -25.84
CA GLN A 494 -19.00 -14.19 -25.24
C GLN A 494 -19.37 -15.35 -26.17
N TYR A 495 -19.45 -16.55 -25.61
CA TYR A 495 -19.96 -17.73 -26.26
C TYR A 495 -21.06 -18.34 -25.38
N ALA A 496 -22.23 -18.55 -25.95
CA ALA A 496 -23.36 -19.23 -25.32
C ALA A 496 -23.53 -20.63 -25.95
N ALA A 497 -23.54 -21.65 -25.13
CA ALA A 497 -23.80 -23.03 -25.56
C ALA A 497 -25.29 -23.28 -25.79
N ASP A 498 -26.14 -22.50 -25.10
CA ASP A 498 -27.59 -22.55 -25.19
C ASP A 498 -28.11 -21.15 -25.60
N PRO A 499 -29.30 -21.02 -26.26
CA PRO A 499 -29.93 -19.75 -26.51
C PRO A 499 -30.20 -18.98 -25.19
N LEU A 500 -29.95 -17.68 -25.18
CA LEU A 500 -30.05 -16.84 -23.98
C LEU A 500 -31.33 -16.01 -24.00
N LEU A 501 -31.93 -15.81 -22.82
CA LEU A 501 -32.91 -14.75 -22.62
C LEU A 501 -32.25 -13.39 -22.85
N SER A 502 -33.01 -12.39 -23.28
CA SER A 502 -32.49 -11.04 -23.64
C SER A 502 -31.62 -10.42 -22.58
N ILE A 503 -31.94 -10.62 -21.31
CA ILE A 503 -31.20 -10.09 -20.16
C ILE A 503 -29.82 -10.73 -19.94
N GLU A 504 -29.48 -11.81 -20.64
CA GLU A 504 -28.17 -12.49 -20.61
C GLU A 504 -27.38 -12.34 -21.92
N LYS A 505 -28.03 -11.84 -23.00
CA LYS A 505 -27.37 -11.57 -24.28
C LYS A 505 -26.36 -10.44 -24.16
N TYR A 506 -25.34 -10.48 -24.98
CA TYR A 506 -24.34 -9.43 -25.04
C TYR A 506 -24.78 -8.32 -25.98
N ALA A 507 -24.74 -7.08 -25.46
CA ALA A 507 -25.11 -5.90 -26.20
C ALA A 507 -23.87 -5.14 -26.70
N LEU A 508 -23.83 -4.81 -27.98
CA LEU A 508 -22.79 -4.04 -28.65
C LEU A 508 -23.38 -2.75 -29.23
N GLY A 509 -22.59 -1.69 -29.19
CA GLY A 509 -22.94 -0.32 -29.58
C GLY A 509 -22.84 0.63 -28.38
N GLY A 510 -22.57 1.89 -28.65
CA GLY A 510 -22.42 2.94 -27.66
C GLY A 510 -20.99 3.20 -27.20
N ILE A 511 -20.85 4.15 -26.32
CA ILE A 511 -19.55 4.72 -25.90
C ILE A 511 -18.58 3.70 -25.27
N LYS A 512 -19.13 2.66 -24.64
CA LYS A 512 -18.32 1.63 -23.94
C LYS A 512 -17.84 0.48 -24.82
N THR A 513 -18.44 0.30 -26.00
CA THR A 513 -18.14 -0.81 -26.92
C THR A 513 -17.72 -0.29 -28.28
N VAL A 514 -18.67 0.07 -29.14
CA VAL A 514 -18.41 0.57 -30.50
C VAL A 514 -18.92 2.00 -30.60
N ARG A 515 -18.00 2.97 -30.44
CA ARG A 515 -18.31 4.42 -30.52
C ARG A 515 -18.85 4.77 -31.91
N GLY A 516 -19.81 5.70 -31.96
CA GLY A 516 -20.47 6.09 -33.20
C GLY A 516 -21.72 5.26 -33.54
N TYR A 517 -21.96 4.16 -32.85
CA TYR A 517 -23.21 3.40 -32.94
C TYR A 517 -24.11 3.70 -31.74
N ARG A 518 -25.43 3.55 -31.93
CA ARG A 518 -26.39 3.64 -30.83
C ARG A 518 -26.07 2.60 -29.75
N GLN A 519 -26.37 2.95 -28.50
CA GLN A 519 -26.24 2.01 -27.39
C GLN A 519 -27.14 0.78 -27.62
N ASN A 520 -26.59 -0.41 -27.36
CA ASN A 520 -27.27 -1.69 -27.54
C ASN A 520 -27.80 -1.92 -28.97
N GLN A 521 -27.13 -1.37 -29.99
CA GLN A 521 -27.52 -1.50 -31.40
C GLN A 521 -27.65 -2.96 -31.85
N VAL A 522 -26.80 -3.83 -31.31
CA VAL A 522 -26.79 -5.28 -31.60
C VAL A 522 -26.79 -6.04 -30.29
N VAL A 523 -27.74 -6.96 -30.11
CA VAL A 523 -27.87 -7.82 -28.93
C VAL A 523 -27.89 -9.28 -29.41
N ARG A 524 -26.90 -10.07 -28.98
CA ARG A 524 -26.69 -11.47 -29.46
C ARG A 524 -26.26 -12.40 -28.34
N ASP A 525 -26.48 -13.69 -28.51
CA ASP A 525 -25.98 -14.75 -27.62
C ASP A 525 -24.46 -14.83 -27.68
N ASN A 526 -23.88 -14.75 -28.88
CA ASN A 526 -22.44 -14.78 -29.14
C ASN A 526 -21.97 -13.40 -29.62
N ALA A 527 -20.86 -12.92 -29.04
CA ALA A 527 -20.31 -11.62 -29.37
C ALA A 527 -18.78 -11.63 -29.28
N TYR A 528 -18.15 -10.88 -30.18
CA TYR A 528 -16.71 -10.63 -30.17
C TYR A 528 -16.48 -9.12 -30.33
N LEU A 529 -15.60 -8.59 -29.52
CA LEU A 529 -15.17 -7.19 -29.60
C LEU A 529 -13.66 -7.11 -29.49
N VAL A 530 -13.03 -6.37 -30.40
CA VAL A 530 -11.62 -6.01 -30.31
C VAL A 530 -11.51 -4.50 -30.49
N SER A 531 -10.76 -3.84 -29.63
CA SER A 531 -10.51 -2.40 -29.67
C SER A 531 -9.02 -2.14 -29.47
N LEU A 532 -8.47 -1.24 -30.28
CA LEU A 532 -7.12 -0.72 -30.12
C LEU A 532 -7.21 0.80 -30.11
N GLU A 533 -6.74 1.40 -29.04
CA GLU A 533 -6.77 2.85 -28.83
C GLU A 533 -5.38 3.38 -28.59
N ALA A 534 -5.01 4.45 -29.28
CA ALA A 534 -3.78 5.18 -29.06
C ALA A 534 -4.14 6.56 -28.49
N HIS A 535 -3.51 6.90 -27.36
CA HIS A 535 -3.76 8.15 -26.66
C HIS A 535 -2.47 8.97 -26.63
N TYR A 536 -2.59 10.21 -27.03
CA TYR A 536 -1.53 11.20 -26.92
C TYR A 536 -1.95 12.28 -25.91
N LEU A 537 -1.11 12.54 -24.92
CA LEU A 537 -1.30 13.56 -23.89
C LEU A 537 -0.40 14.77 -24.22
N PRO A 538 -0.90 15.81 -24.90
CA PRO A 538 -0.10 17.01 -25.17
C PRO A 538 0.23 17.76 -23.88
N GLU A 539 1.38 18.48 -23.85
CA GLU A 539 1.61 19.50 -22.83
C GLU A 539 0.65 20.67 -23.12
N LEU A 540 -0.36 20.78 -22.30
CA LEU A 540 -1.18 21.98 -22.30
C LEU A 540 -0.49 23.04 -21.43
N PRO A 541 -0.46 24.33 -21.85
CA PRO A 541 0.02 25.39 -20.98
C PRO A 541 -0.84 25.44 -19.71
N ILE A 542 -0.18 25.68 -18.57
CA ILE A 542 -0.62 25.51 -17.17
C ILE A 542 -1.96 26.21 -16.77
N TRP A 543 -2.65 26.83 -17.66
CA TRP A 543 -3.86 27.61 -17.38
C TRP A 543 -5.17 26.95 -17.82
N VAL A 544 -5.14 25.72 -18.22
CA VAL A 544 -6.34 24.96 -18.53
C VAL A 544 -6.39 23.74 -17.61
N ASP A 545 -6.73 23.98 -16.36
CA ASP A 545 -7.21 22.93 -15.47
C ASP A 545 -8.65 22.60 -15.88
N PHE A 546 -8.83 21.53 -16.63
CA PHE A 546 -10.14 20.89 -16.75
C PHE A 546 -10.38 20.07 -15.49
N ILE A 547 -11.25 20.58 -14.63
CA ILE A 547 -11.81 19.90 -13.47
C ILE A 547 -12.64 18.70 -13.93
#